data_b9fcf10f2fca483a2a8410e3a2f1809a
#
_entry.id   b9fcf10f2fca483a2a8410e3a2f1809a
#
_cell.length_a   1.000
_cell.length_b   1.000
_cell.length_c   1.000
_cell.angle_alpha   90.00
_cell.angle_beta   90.00
_cell.angle_gamma   90.00
#
_symmetry.space_group_name_H-M   'P 1'
#
loop_
_entity.id
_entity.type
_entity.pdbx_description
1 polymer ?
#
loop_
_entity_poly.entity_id
_entity_poly.type
_entity_poly.pdbx_seq_one_letter_code
_entity_poly.pdbx_strand_id
1 'polypeptide(L)'
;MLNKLSNKLSSIINYLYFSIYTLRYNIKLGCKFCIHGKLDFRVYKTSVLEIGDNFYFSNARKLNPICRNVRGSVRIEKKAELIIGNNVAISSACIWVHEFVKIGDNVRIGGDCLIIDSDCHSLDYMDRRNNVNDKRNTKNKGIIIEDDVMIGARCTVLKGVVIGARSIIGAGSVVTSSIPSDCVVGGNPARIIRKIND
;
A
#
# COMPACT_ATOMS: atom_id res chain seq x y z
N MET A 1 -1.39 -3.87 30.91
CA MET A 1 0.03 -4.23 30.90
C MET A 1 0.34 -5.35 29.89
N LEU A 2 -0.35 -6.48 29.92
CA LEU A 2 -0.18 -7.62 29.00
C LEU A 2 -0.28 -7.28 27.49
N ASN A 3 -1.19 -6.39 27.07
CA ASN A 3 -1.34 -5.99 25.68
C ASN A 3 -0.15 -5.19 25.13
N LYS A 4 0.51 -4.36 25.96
CA LYS A 4 1.73 -3.62 25.56
C LYS A 4 2.92 -4.57 25.35
N LEU A 5 3.03 -5.58 26.20
CA LEU A 5 4.09 -6.62 26.10
C LEU A 5 3.92 -7.47 24.83
N SER A 6 2.69 -7.93 24.56
CA SER A 6 2.35 -8.70 23.37
C SER A 6 2.64 -7.94 22.08
N ASN A 7 2.31 -6.64 22.03
CA ASN A 7 2.58 -5.82 20.84
C ASN A 7 4.08 -5.57 20.63
N LYS A 8 4.83 -5.36 21.72
CA LYS A 8 6.29 -5.19 21.67
C LYS A 8 6.98 -6.46 21.19
N LEU A 9 6.54 -7.62 21.69
CA LEU A 9 7.06 -8.93 21.26
C LEU A 9 6.75 -9.20 19.78
N SER A 10 5.53 -8.93 19.32
CA SER A 10 5.13 -9.05 17.90
C SER A 10 5.99 -8.16 17.00
N SER A 11 6.28 -6.93 17.42
CA SER A 11 7.13 -6.01 16.66
C SER A 11 8.57 -6.51 16.54
N ILE A 12 9.13 -7.07 17.61
CA ILE A 12 10.48 -7.65 17.61
C ILE A 12 10.54 -8.87 16.67
N ILE A 13 9.55 -9.76 16.75
CA ILE A 13 9.48 -10.95 15.89
C ILE A 13 9.37 -10.53 14.41
N ASN A 14 8.53 -9.56 14.10
CA ASN A 14 8.40 -9.06 12.74
C ASN A 14 9.71 -8.41 12.26
N TYR A 15 10.38 -7.62 13.09
CA TYR A 15 11.67 -7.03 12.74
C TYR A 15 12.72 -8.11 12.41
N LEU A 16 12.85 -9.14 13.25
CA LEU A 16 13.76 -10.26 12.99
C LEU A 16 13.40 -11.02 11.71
N TYR A 17 12.11 -11.27 11.50
CA TYR A 17 11.61 -11.92 10.29
C TYR A 17 12.00 -11.12 9.04
N PHE A 18 11.73 -9.81 9.01
CA PHE A 18 12.10 -8.95 7.90
C PHE A 18 13.62 -8.81 7.73
N SER A 19 14.39 -8.79 8.82
CA SER A 19 15.85 -8.76 8.76
C SER A 19 16.43 -10.00 8.07
N ILE A 20 15.82 -11.19 8.29
CA ILE A 20 16.21 -12.41 7.56
C ILE A 20 15.87 -12.28 6.06
N TYR A 21 14.75 -11.66 5.74
CA TYR A 21 14.38 -11.43 4.34
C TYR A 21 15.35 -10.49 3.62
N THR A 22 15.90 -9.47 4.28
CA THR A 22 16.89 -8.56 3.67
C THR A 22 18.15 -9.30 3.20
N LEU A 23 18.50 -10.43 3.83
CA LEU A 23 19.65 -11.25 3.44
C LEU A 23 19.42 -12.06 2.14
N ARG A 24 18.17 -12.28 1.76
CA ARG A 24 17.83 -13.16 0.62
C ARG A 24 17.15 -12.46 -0.54
N TYR A 25 16.60 -11.29 -0.29
CA TYR A 25 15.81 -10.52 -1.24
C TYR A 25 16.37 -9.09 -1.33
N ASN A 26 16.07 -8.40 -2.41
CA ASN A 26 16.46 -7.00 -2.59
C ASN A 26 15.53 -6.10 -1.76
N ILE A 27 15.75 -6.08 -0.44
CA ILE A 27 14.97 -5.32 0.54
C ILE A 27 15.91 -4.39 1.29
N LYS A 28 15.57 -3.09 1.29
CA LYS A 28 16.21 -2.06 2.11
C LYS A 28 15.22 -1.54 3.13
N LEU A 29 15.60 -1.50 4.39
CA LEU A 29 14.80 -1.01 5.50
C LEU A 29 15.53 0.13 6.19
N GLY A 30 14.82 1.22 6.41
CA GLY A 30 15.28 2.34 7.23
C GLY A 30 15.23 2.04 8.72
N CYS A 31 15.54 3.06 9.51
CA CYS A 31 15.51 2.99 10.97
C CYS A 31 14.06 3.02 11.50
N LYS A 32 13.85 2.46 12.70
CA LYS A 32 12.54 2.47 13.40
C LYS A 32 11.40 1.83 12.58
N PHE A 33 11.71 0.73 11.89
CA PHE A 33 10.72 -0.09 11.19
C PHE A 33 9.86 -0.85 12.21
N CYS A 34 8.54 -0.71 12.14
CA CYS A 34 7.62 -1.30 13.10
C CYS A 34 6.38 -1.88 12.41
N ILE A 35 6.14 -3.17 12.60
CA ILE A 35 4.91 -3.86 12.18
C ILE A 35 4.25 -4.48 13.40
N HIS A 36 3.02 -4.06 13.69
CA HIS A 36 2.19 -4.65 14.72
C HIS A 36 1.19 -5.65 14.12
N GLY A 37 1.14 -6.83 14.71
CA GLY A 37 0.29 -7.92 14.23
C GLY A 37 0.92 -8.70 13.07
N LYS A 38 0.18 -9.67 12.53
CA LYS A 38 0.66 -10.57 11.49
C LYS A 38 0.36 -9.97 10.10
N LEU A 39 1.40 -9.66 9.34
CA LEU A 39 1.30 -9.19 7.96
C LEU A 39 1.48 -10.37 6.99
N ASP A 40 0.60 -10.50 5.99
CA ASP A 40 0.84 -11.40 4.86
C ASP A 40 1.80 -10.71 3.90
N PHE A 41 3.01 -11.26 3.83
CA PHE A 41 4.09 -10.66 3.07
C PHE A 41 4.64 -11.64 2.05
N ARG A 42 4.69 -11.22 0.78
CA ARG A 42 5.30 -11.98 -0.31
C ARG A 42 6.11 -11.08 -1.22
N VAL A 43 7.38 -11.44 -1.41
CA VAL A 43 8.32 -10.76 -2.29
C VAL A 43 9.08 -11.80 -3.10
N TYR A 44 9.46 -11.49 -4.33
CA TYR A 44 10.28 -12.35 -5.18
C TYR A 44 11.73 -11.85 -5.21
N LYS A 45 12.69 -12.73 -5.52
CA LYS A 45 14.13 -12.39 -5.58
C LYS A 45 14.47 -11.27 -6.57
N THR A 46 13.65 -11.11 -7.60
CA THR A 46 13.85 -10.11 -8.66
C THR A 46 13.08 -8.82 -8.44
N SER A 47 12.32 -8.72 -7.36
CA SER A 47 11.58 -7.52 -7.00
C SER A 47 12.39 -6.64 -6.05
N VAL A 48 12.02 -5.37 -5.95
CA VAL A 48 12.65 -4.38 -5.07
C VAL A 48 11.64 -3.94 -4.02
N LEU A 49 12.09 -3.87 -2.77
CA LEU A 49 11.37 -3.23 -1.67
C LEU A 49 12.31 -2.28 -0.95
N GLU A 50 11.96 -1.00 -0.94
CA GLU A 50 12.65 0.01 -0.15
C GLU A 50 11.66 0.67 0.82
N ILE A 51 12.00 0.72 2.10
CA ILE A 51 11.19 1.36 3.14
C ILE A 51 12.08 2.31 3.91
N GLY A 52 11.70 3.57 3.96
CA GLY A 52 12.42 4.62 4.67
C GLY A 52 12.29 4.53 6.20
N ASP A 53 12.70 5.59 6.86
CA ASP A 53 12.74 5.70 8.32
C ASP A 53 11.34 5.90 8.93
N ASN A 54 11.17 5.47 10.19
CA ASN A 54 9.94 5.64 10.96
C ASN A 54 8.70 5.02 10.30
N PHE A 55 8.86 3.87 9.68
CA PHE A 55 7.74 3.14 9.07
C PHE A 55 6.91 2.43 10.13
N TYR A 56 5.59 2.57 10.02
CA TYR A 56 4.62 1.95 10.91
C TYR A 56 3.52 1.23 10.14
N PHE A 57 3.34 -0.08 10.39
CA PHE A 57 2.25 -0.86 9.84
C PHE A 57 1.44 -1.49 10.97
N SER A 58 0.18 -1.08 11.11
CA SER A 58 -0.73 -1.63 12.11
C SER A 58 -1.64 -2.69 11.49
N ASN A 59 -1.47 -3.92 11.92
CA ASN A 59 -2.25 -5.07 11.47
C ASN A 59 -3.04 -5.74 12.60
N ALA A 60 -3.19 -5.04 13.71
CA ALA A 60 -3.83 -5.56 14.89
C ALA A 60 -5.22 -4.94 15.07
N ARG A 61 -6.25 -5.77 15.07
CA ARG A 61 -7.65 -5.38 15.34
C ARG A 61 -7.82 -4.55 16.63
N LYS A 62 -7.03 -4.90 17.66
CA LYS A 62 -7.07 -4.20 18.96
C LYS A 62 -6.47 -2.79 18.91
N LEU A 63 -5.65 -2.48 17.91
CA LEU A 63 -4.99 -1.18 17.76
C LEU A 63 -5.79 -0.24 16.86
N ASN A 64 -6.46 -0.77 15.84
CA ASN A 64 -7.28 0.02 14.94
C ASN A 64 -8.61 -0.72 14.66
N PRO A 65 -9.72 -0.30 15.31
CA PRO A 65 -11.02 -0.95 15.16
C PRO A 65 -11.59 -0.80 13.74
N ILE A 66 -11.14 0.19 12.96
CA ILE A 66 -11.58 0.41 11.57
C ILE A 66 -11.14 -0.74 10.66
N CYS A 67 -10.03 -1.39 10.96
CA CYS A 67 -9.53 -2.53 10.18
C CYS A 67 -10.41 -3.78 10.30
N ARG A 68 -11.40 -3.78 11.18
CA ARG A 68 -12.30 -4.93 11.39
C ARG A 68 -11.51 -6.26 11.53
N ASN A 69 -11.77 -7.24 10.65
CA ASN A 69 -11.08 -8.53 10.63
C ASN A 69 -10.13 -8.66 9.43
N VAL A 70 -9.92 -7.58 8.67
CA VAL A 70 -9.08 -7.61 7.48
C VAL A 70 -7.61 -7.60 7.91
N ARG A 71 -6.86 -8.57 7.40
CA ARG A 71 -5.42 -8.64 7.57
C ARG A 71 -4.76 -7.88 6.41
N GLY A 72 -3.84 -6.98 6.73
CA GLY A 72 -3.05 -6.31 5.72
C GLY A 72 -2.15 -7.30 4.99
N SER A 73 -1.89 -7.01 3.73
CA SER A 73 -1.01 -7.81 2.89
C SER A 73 -0.12 -6.90 2.03
N VAL A 74 1.11 -7.30 1.85
CA VAL A 74 2.03 -6.68 0.89
C VAL A 74 2.56 -7.77 -0.02
N ARG A 75 2.25 -7.66 -1.30
CA ARG A 75 2.70 -8.59 -2.32
C ARG A 75 3.36 -7.82 -3.45
N ILE A 76 4.61 -8.19 -3.75
CA ILE A 76 5.42 -7.56 -4.81
C ILE A 76 5.78 -8.66 -5.81
N GLU A 77 5.26 -8.56 -7.03
CA GLU A 77 5.47 -9.55 -8.09
C GLU A 77 6.90 -9.47 -8.64
N LYS A 78 7.27 -10.45 -9.48
CA LYS A 78 8.60 -10.53 -10.09
C LYS A 78 8.91 -9.26 -10.87
N LYS A 79 10.10 -8.68 -10.64
CA LYS A 79 10.60 -7.45 -11.27
C LYS A 79 9.80 -6.18 -10.92
N ALA A 80 8.84 -6.28 -10.02
CA ALA A 80 8.08 -5.14 -9.53
C ALA A 80 8.82 -4.41 -8.41
N GLU A 81 8.49 -3.14 -8.19
CA GLU A 81 9.14 -2.28 -7.22
C GLU A 81 8.13 -1.62 -6.29
N LEU A 82 8.34 -1.72 -4.98
CA LEU A 82 7.63 -0.96 -3.96
C LEU A 82 8.63 -0.07 -3.21
N ILE A 83 8.44 1.24 -3.32
CA ILE A 83 9.25 2.23 -2.63
C ILE A 83 8.35 3.00 -1.67
N ILE A 84 8.71 3.01 -0.39
CA ILE A 84 7.99 3.71 0.67
C ILE A 84 8.96 4.68 1.34
N GLY A 85 8.59 5.94 1.39
CA GLY A 85 9.38 7.01 2.01
C GLY A 85 9.40 6.96 3.54
N ASN A 86 9.77 8.08 4.13
CA ASN A 86 9.93 8.24 5.57
C ASN A 86 8.61 8.60 6.26
N ASN A 87 8.50 8.29 7.55
CA ASN A 87 7.35 8.65 8.40
C ASN A 87 6.00 8.13 7.87
N VAL A 88 5.97 7.02 7.15
CA VAL A 88 4.75 6.45 6.58
C VAL A 88 4.05 5.57 7.59
N ALA A 89 2.72 5.73 7.72
CA ALA A 89 1.90 4.87 8.57
C ALA A 89 0.72 4.27 7.78
N ILE A 90 0.59 2.94 7.86
CA ILE A 90 -0.40 2.15 7.13
C ILE A 90 -1.18 1.28 8.12
N SER A 91 -2.49 1.17 7.92
CA SER A 91 -3.36 0.33 8.74
C SER A 91 -4.01 -0.75 7.88
N SER A 92 -3.65 -2.03 8.09
CA SER A 92 -4.29 -3.22 7.47
C SER A 92 -4.68 -3.05 5.99
N ALA A 93 -3.82 -2.40 5.20
CA ALA A 93 -4.04 -2.23 3.78
C ALA A 93 -3.51 -3.43 2.98
N CYS A 94 -4.10 -3.65 1.81
CA CYS A 94 -3.58 -4.53 0.79
C CYS A 94 -2.80 -3.70 -0.24
N ILE A 95 -1.50 -3.97 -0.38
CA ILE A 95 -0.66 -3.38 -1.42
C ILE A 95 -0.17 -4.51 -2.31
N TRP A 96 -0.66 -4.53 -3.55
CA TRP A 96 -0.29 -5.56 -4.52
C TRP A 96 0.35 -4.92 -5.74
N VAL A 97 1.65 -5.15 -5.91
CA VAL A 97 2.48 -4.48 -6.89
C VAL A 97 2.87 -5.44 -8.00
N HIS A 98 2.52 -5.10 -9.22
CA HIS A 98 2.84 -5.84 -10.44
C HIS A 98 3.95 -5.17 -11.28
N GLU A 99 4.06 -3.84 -11.19
CA GLU A 99 5.04 -3.03 -11.90
C GLU A 99 5.76 -2.09 -10.94
N PHE A 100 5.05 -1.07 -10.41
CA PHE A 100 5.66 -0.05 -9.58
C PHE A 100 4.65 0.66 -8.68
N VAL A 101 4.96 0.76 -7.38
CA VAL A 101 4.23 1.62 -6.45
C VAL A 101 5.25 2.45 -5.66
N LYS A 102 5.08 3.78 -5.71
CA LYS A 102 5.84 4.72 -4.87
C LYS A 102 4.90 5.40 -3.89
N ILE A 103 5.29 5.41 -2.62
CA ILE A 103 4.64 6.14 -1.53
C ILE A 103 5.68 7.10 -0.97
N GLY A 104 5.37 8.39 -1.00
CA GLY A 104 6.25 9.45 -0.53
C GLY A 104 6.38 9.52 0.99
N ASP A 105 6.94 10.63 1.47
CA ASP A 105 7.16 10.88 2.89
C ASP A 105 5.86 11.33 3.60
N ASN A 106 5.77 11.05 4.90
CA ASN A 106 4.68 11.50 5.79
C ASN A 106 3.28 10.99 5.41
N VAL A 107 3.16 9.99 4.54
CA VAL A 107 1.87 9.46 4.05
C VAL A 107 1.15 8.68 5.14
N ARG A 108 -0.18 8.83 5.18
CA ARG A 108 -1.08 8.08 6.08
C ARG A 108 -2.10 7.30 5.26
N ILE A 109 -2.16 5.97 5.45
CA ILE A 109 -3.11 5.09 4.75
C ILE A 109 -4.01 4.42 5.77
N GLY A 110 -5.30 4.68 5.64
CA GLY A 110 -6.35 4.15 6.50
C GLY A 110 -6.55 2.64 6.36
N GLY A 111 -7.33 2.09 7.27
CA GLY A 111 -7.59 0.65 7.31
C GLY A 111 -8.40 0.13 6.12
N ASP A 112 -8.11 -1.09 5.71
CA ASP A 112 -8.86 -1.81 4.67
C ASP A 112 -8.80 -1.12 3.29
N CYS A 113 -7.68 -0.44 3.00
CA CYS A 113 -7.42 0.13 1.68
C CYS A 113 -6.83 -0.92 0.73
N LEU A 114 -7.13 -0.79 -0.56
CA LEU A 114 -6.52 -1.55 -1.65
C LEU A 114 -5.70 -0.60 -2.54
N ILE A 115 -4.41 -0.90 -2.73
CA ILE A 115 -3.53 -0.23 -3.68
C ILE A 115 -3.05 -1.29 -4.66
N ILE A 116 -3.44 -1.16 -5.92
CA ILE A 116 -3.16 -2.16 -6.94
C ILE A 116 -2.86 -1.51 -8.29
N ASP A 117 -1.69 -1.80 -8.83
CA ASP A 117 -1.18 -1.21 -10.08
C ASP A 117 -1.45 -2.07 -11.33
N SER A 118 -2.43 -2.98 -11.23
CA SER A 118 -2.75 -3.98 -12.27
C SER A 118 -4.25 -4.11 -12.48
N ASP A 119 -4.65 -4.49 -13.69
CA ASP A 119 -6.01 -5.01 -13.96
C ASP A 119 -6.18 -6.46 -13.46
N CYS A 120 -5.11 -7.14 -13.09
CA CYS A 120 -5.06 -8.56 -12.71
C CYS A 120 -5.42 -9.53 -13.84
N HIS A 121 -6.22 -9.10 -14.79
CA HIS A 121 -6.68 -9.86 -15.95
C HIS A 121 -6.68 -8.99 -17.21
N SER A 122 -6.65 -9.60 -18.38
CA SER A 122 -6.90 -8.89 -19.65
C SER A 122 -8.32 -8.34 -19.68
N LEU A 123 -8.49 -7.13 -20.19
CA LEU A 123 -9.82 -6.55 -20.42
C LEU A 123 -10.53 -7.22 -21.59
N ASP A 124 -9.81 -7.87 -22.49
CA ASP A 124 -10.40 -8.69 -23.56
C ASP A 124 -10.89 -10.04 -22.99
N TYR A 125 -12.19 -10.31 -23.13
CA TYR A 125 -12.79 -11.55 -22.65
C TYR A 125 -12.28 -12.79 -23.36
N MET A 126 -11.82 -12.68 -24.60
CA MET A 126 -11.24 -13.80 -25.35
C MET A 126 -9.88 -14.21 -24.76
N ASP A 127 -9.07 -13.23 -24.34
CA ASP A 127 -7.82 -13.50 -23.65
C ASP A 127 -8.05 -14.26 -22.35
N ARG A 128 -9.07 -13.84 -21.56
CA ARG A 128 -9.40 -14.46 -20.26
C ARG A 128 -9.82 -15.94 -20.37
N ARG A 129 -10.16 -16.43 -21.54
CA ARG A 129 -10.43 -17.86 -21.78
C ARG A 129 -9.16 -18.71 -21.80
N ASN A 130 -7.98 -18.09 -21.91
CA ASN A 130 -6.69 -18.77 -21.93
C ASN A 130 -5.73 -18.10 -20.95
N ASN A 131 -5.30 -18.82 -19.92
CA ASN A 131 -4.46 -18.29 -18.84
C ASN A 131 -3.13 -17.67 -19.33
N VAL A 132 -2.58 -18.14 -20.45
CA VAL A 132 -1.33 -17.61 -21.02
C VAL A 132 -1.59 -16.23 -21.64
N ASN A 133 -2.65 -16.14 -22.45
CA ASN A 133 -3.03 -14.90 -23.11
C ASN A 133 -3.49 -13.86 -22.07
N ASP A 134 -4.31 -14.28 -21.10
CA ASP A 134 -4.77 -13.43 -20.02
C ASP A 134 -3.60 -12.75 -19.27
N LYS A 135 -2.62 -13.54 -18.83
CA LYS A 135 -1.43 -13.01 -18.18
C LYS A 135 -0.58 -12.11 -19.08
N ARG A 136 -0.41 -12.47 -20.35
CA ARG A 136 0.41 -11.70 -21.29
C ARG A 136 -0.20 -10.34 -21.60
N ASN A 137 -1.52 -10.27 -21.68
CA ASN A 137 -2.26 -9.08 -22.10
C ASN A 137 -2.85 -8.28 -20.93
N THR A 138 -2.67 -8.74 -19.69
CA THR A 138 -2.95 -7.96 -18.47
C THR A 138 -2.16 -6.65 -18.50
N LYS A 139 -2.83 -5.54 -18.25
CA LYS A 139 -2.19 -4.21 -18.22
C LYS A 139 -1.86 -3.80 -16.80
N ASN A 140 -0.60 -3.43 -16.61
CA ASN A 140 -0.09 -2.82 -15.39
C ASN A 140 0.25 -1.35 -15.68
N LYS A 141 0.20 -0.50 -14.68
CA LYS A 141 0.67 0.88 -14.75
C LYS A 141 0.92 1.42 -13.36
N GLY A 142 2.14 1.85 -13.10
CA GLY A 142 2.60 2.26 -11.78
C GLY A 142 1.71 3.29 -11.09
N ILE A 143 1.75 3.28 -9.75
CA ILE A 143 1.04 4.23 -8.88
C ILE A 143 2.07 5.08 -8.15
N ILE A 144 1.79 6.39 -8.04
CA ILE A 144 2.58 7.33 -7.25
C ILE A 144 1.65 8.02 -6.24
N ILE A 145 2.00 7.93 -4.98
CA ILE A 145 1.39 8.67 -3.89
C ILE A 145 2.47 9.62 -3.38
N GLU A 146 2.28 10.91 -3.59
CA GLU A 146 3.26 11.92 -3.22
C GLU A 146 3.27 12.20 -1.71
N ASP A 147 4.12 13.14 -1.28
CA ASP A 147 4.34 13.43 0.13
C ASP A 147 3.09 14.02 0.82
N ASP A 148 2.98 13.78 2.11
CA ASP A 148 1.94 14.34 2.98
C ASP A 148 0.50 13.95 2.59
N VAL A 149 0.32 12.92 1.75
CA VAL A 149 -1.00 12.43 1.36
C VAL A 149 -1.67 11.67 2.51
N MET A 150 -2.96 11.93 2.70
CA MET A 150 -3.81 11.16 3.61
C MET A 150 -4.87 10.39 2.82
N ILE A 151 -4.89 9.07 2.96
CA ILE A 151 -5.91 8.18 2.38
C ILE A 151 -6.79 7.66 3.50
N GLY A 152 -8.08 7.97 3.45
CA GLY A 152 -9.10 7.47 4.37
C GLY A 152 -9.26 5.95 4.29
N ALA A 153 -9.96 5.38 5.26
CA ALA A 153 -10.19 3.93 5.29
C ALA A 153 -11.04 3.44 4.09
N ARG A 154 -10.81 2.19 3.67
CA ARG A 154 -11.57 1.52 2.60
C ARG A 154 -11.49 2.20 1.24
N CYS A 155 -10.41 2.91 0.97
CA CYS A 155 -10.16 3.45 -0.36
C CYS A 155 -9.54 2.40 -1.27
N THR A 156 -9.85 2.51 -2.56
CA THR A 156 -9.21 1.73 -3.62
C THR A 156 -8.43 2.69 -4.52
N VAL A 157 -7.14 2.46 -4.70
CA VAL A 157 -6.29 3.21 -5.64
C VAL A 157 -5.90 2.27 -6.77
N LEU A 158 -6.31 2.63 -8.00
CA LEU A 158 -6.12 1.81 -9.19
C LEU A 158 -4.86 2.22 -9.96
N LYS A 159 -4.46 1.34 -10.86
CA LYS A 159 -3.28 1.49 -11.70
C LYS A 159 -3.20 2.83 -12.43
N GLY A 160 -1.99 3.35 -12.57
CA GLY A 160 -1.68 4.55 -13.34
C GLY A 160 -2.06 5.87 -12.67
N VAL A 161 -2.47 5.84 -11.40
CA VAL A 161 -2.86 7.01 -10.63
C VAL A 161 -1.63 7.69 -10.01
N VAL A 162 -1.59 9.01 -10.11
CA VAL A 162 -0.72 9.89 -9.30
C VAL A 162 -1.60 10.66 -8.34
N ILE A 163 -1.35 10.53 -7.03
CA ILE A 163 -2.01 11.35 -6.01
C ILE A 163 -1.03 12.43 -5.59
N GLY A 164 -1.34 13.68 -5.96
CA GLY A 164 -0.49 14.84 -5.71
C GLY A 164 -0.35 15.15 -4.20
N ALA A 165 0.78 15.74 -3.86
CA ALA A 165 1.18 16.02 -2.48
C ALA A 165 0.12 16.74 -1.67
N ARG A 166 0.06 16.46 -0.35
CA ARG A 166 -0.85 17.08 0.63
C ARG A 166 -2.34 16.84 0.37
N SER A 167 -2.68 15.99 -0.61
CA SER A 167 -4.08 15.70 -0.91
C SER A 167 -4.69 14.72 0.10
N ILE A 168 -6.00 14.84 0.29
CA ILE A 168 -6.79 14.03 1.20
C ILE A 168 -7.81 13.23 0.40
N ILE A 169 -7.76 11.91 0.51
CA ILE A 169 -8.73 11.00 -0.09
C ILE A 169 -9.72 10.57 0.99
N GLY A 170 -10.99 10.97 0.82
CA GLY A 170 -12.07 10.62 1.72
C GLY A 170 -12.30 9.10 1.80
N ALA A 171 -12.73 8.62 2.97
CA ALA A 171 -12.95 7.19 3.19
C ALA A 171 -13.96 6.59 2.19
N GLY A 172 -13.74 5.35 1.76
CA GLY A 172 -14.60 4.63 0.81
C GLY A 172 -14.46 5.07 -0.65
N SER A 173 -13.46 5.90 -0.98
CA SER A 173 -13.28 6.40 -2.34
C SER A 173 -12.60 5.38 -3.25
N VAL A 174 -12.95 5.45 -4.55
CA VAL A 174 -12.28 4.68 -5.62
C VAL A 174 -11.56 5.65 -6.55
N VAL A 175 -10.22 5.72 -6.43
CA VAL A 175 -9.38 6.62 -7.20
C VAL A 175 -9.01 5.94 -8.52
N THR A 176 -9.61 6.41 -9.61
CA THR A 176 -9.46 5.86 -10.97
C THR A 176 -8.66 6.78 -11.90
N SER A 177 -8.35 8.00 -11.45
CA SER A 177 -7.61 9.01 -12.21
C SER A 177 -6.74 9.83 -11.28
N SER A 178 -5.69 10.44 -11.81
CA SER A 178 -4.74 11.24 -11.04
C SER A 178 -5.40 12.45 -10.38
N ILE A 179 -4.91 12.77 -9.18
CA ILE A 179 -5.40 13.86 -8.32
C ILE A 179 -4.30 14.93 -8.23
N PRO A 180 -4.60 16.20 -8.50
CA PRO A 180 -3.66 17.30 -8.26
C PRO A 180 -3.30 17.43 -6.78
N SER A 181 -2.20 18.12 -6.48
CA SER A 181 -1.82 18.45 -5.10
C SER A 181 -2.85 19.36 -4.43
N ASP A 182 -2.88 19.33 -3.10
CA ASP A 182 -3.68 20.23 -2.27
C ASP A 182 -5.20 20.10 -2.46
N CYS A 183 -5.67 18.89 -2.76
CA CYS A 183 -7.09 18.61 -3.00
C CYS A 183 -7.70 17.70 -1.92
N VAL A 184 -8.95 17.96 -1.58
CA VAL A 184 -9.85 17.03 -0.87
C VAL A 184 -10.71 16.34 -1.91
N VAL A 185 -10.68 15.01 -1.91
CA VAL A 185 -11.28 14.16 -2.94
C VAL A 185 -12.15 13.09 -2.30
N GLY A 186 -13.24 12.70 -2.94
CA GLY A 186 -14.11 11.64 -2.42
C GLY A 186 -15.01 11.02 -3.48
N GLY A 187 -15.60 9.87 -3.14
CA GLY A 187 -16.60 9.19 -3.95
C GLY A 187 -16.11 8.01 -4.78
N ASN A 188 -17.02 7.40 -5.52
CA ASN A 188 -16.76 6.31 -6.47
C ASN A 188 -17.49 6.59 -7.81
N PRO A 189 -16.75 6.94 -8.88
CA PRO A 189 -15.33 7.26 -8.89
C PRO A 189 -15.01 8.54 -8.10
N ALA A 190 -13.82 8.64 -7.56
CA ALA A 190 -13.37 9.78 -6.76
C ALA A 190 -13.34 11.08 -7.59
N ARG A 191 -13.84 12.18 -7.01
CA ARG A 191 -13.86 13.51 -7.61
C ARG A 191 -13.34 14.55 -6.62
N ILE A 192 -12.76 15.61 -7.13
CA ILE A 192 -12.34 16.74 -6.31
C ILE A 192 -13.59 17.39 -5.69
N ILE A 193 -13.59 17.52 -4.37
CA ILE A 193 -14.64 18.18 -3.59
C ILE A 193 -14.29 19.65 -3.42
N ARG A 194 -13.02 19.93 -3.05
CA ARG A 194 -12.48 21.28 -2.89
C ARG A 194 -10.94 21.26 -2.88
N LYS A 195 -10.31 22.39 -2.96
CA LYS A 195 -8.90 22.54 -2.59
C LYS A 195 -8.76 22.68 -1.08
N ILE A 196 -7.57 22.39 -0.54
CA ILE A 196 -7.33 22.44 0.91
C ILE A 196 -7.38 23.88 1.44
N ASN A 197 -6.94 24.84 0.61
CA ASN A 197 -6.85 26.26 0.98
C ASN A 197 -8.09 27.07 0.55
N ASP A 198 -9.11 26.45 0.05
CA ASP A 198 -10.44 27.02 -0.19
C ASP A 198 -11.31 26.76 1.06
#